data_ebc28878486988f2c61237a84b67e335
#
_entry.id   ebc28878486988f2c61237a84b67e335
#
_cell.length_a   1.000
_cell.length_b   1.000
_cell.length_c   1.000
_cell.angle_alpha   90.00
_cell.angle_beta   90.00
_cell.angle_gamma   90.00
#
_symmetry.space_group_name_H-M   'P 1'
#
loop_
_entity.id
_entity.type
_entity.pdbx_description
1 polymer ?
#
loop_
_entity_poly.entity_id
_entity_poly.type
_entity_poly.pdbx_seq_one_letter_code
_entity_poly.pdbx_strand_id
1 'polypeptide(L)'
;MGSFVNFMDVIDETLNRTKKTKRRKPKTEFKIELPSMLYKGFVSFCHDFTTKNGHSPVNKTLLDTMALVLYMVTSHLRSDLMTNMVVQPKIPRKYWKTHLSAALLHKFLGDGYITAINTLVENGFIGRSQSYIKGDSIRKGKCKAFWLCAPYQNSYATYLQTRLDKKLKNTEVVVRGTMSKYTITSPVVLKRIQKSFEERKRVSMEDPVVAICYDELSHFSIDANVADATLNEMVENGKMAPYNAELERCKIERFNGLLDEDGDLYVKHDKYGRIHTNVTNMKKEIRHAALRCDGDKVAEVDIKSSQAAFIIAVFRRYIDFYRNDLNENRDTFLRFKPIWNAGRKDLVLGRMEAELDRYRNLVAEGKIYEFFQSECSADEDIDRQLTRDEAKKGLLSFLFSPLYFDTKREPIRGAVQRCWREHFPNLYNCMWSLKEHCHAALAYEMQKIESSFVFDQVCPRIIEEVGCHFCTVHDSIIVPEQYADHVRCIMDEELLNQDIPTHTDIEYEYEYEATLPERPDQLFIDEMESRHCQPVDFNAA
;
A
#
# COMPACT_ATOMS: atom_id res chain seq x y z
N MET A 1 38.31 -12.28 -2.21
CA MET A 1 37.48 -12.69 -1.07
C MET A 1 37.27 -11.44 -0.23
N GLY A 2 36.29 -10.63 -0.63
CA GLY A 2 35.83 -9.50 0.16
C GLY A 2 35.00 -10.02 1.35
N SER A 3 35.27 -9.49 2.52
CA SER A 3 34.49 -9.78 3.72
C SER A 3 33.07 -9.38 3.47
N PHE A 4 32.13 -10.32 3.38
CA PHE A 4 30.74 -10.06 3.51
C PHE A 4 30.53 -9.41 4.89
N VAL A 5 30.36 -8.08 4.90
CA VAL A 5 29.81 -7.43 6.08
C VAL A 5 28.42 -8.02 6.22
N ASN A 6 28.19 -8.69 7.33
CA ASN A 6 26.92 -9.34 7.57
C ASN A 6 25.86 -8.23 7.66
N PHE A 7 24.79 -8.30 6.87
CA PHE A 7 23.66 -7.36 6.91
C PHE A 7 23.17 -7.14 8.36
N MET A 8 23.30 -8.16 9.20
CA MET A 8 23.02 -8.08 10.63
C MET A 8 23.94 -7.10 11.38
N ASP A 9 25.18 -6.89 10.94
CA ASP A 9 26.10 -5.93 11.58
C ASP A 9 25.70 -4.49 11.25
N VAL A 10 25.25 -4.24 10.01
CA VAL A 10 24.69 -2.94 9.57
C VAL A 10 23.40 -2.65 10.33
N ILE A 11 22.54 -3.66 10.51
CA ILE A 11 21.32 -3.58 11.31
C ILE A 11 21.64 -3.23 12.76
N ASP A 12 22.59 -3.91 13.39
CA ASP A 12 22.96 -3.67 14.78
C ASP A 12 23.51 -2.25 14.97
N GLU A 13 24.26 -1.72 14.01
CA GLU A 13 24.76 -0.35 14.05
C GLU A 13 23.62 0.67 13.91
N THR A 14 22.70 0.46 12.97
CA THR A 14 21.51 1.31 12.76
C THR A 14 20.58 1.26 13.97
N LEU A 15 20.30 0.08 14.51
CA LEU A 15 19.52 -0.07 15.73
C LEU A 15 20.18 0.60 16.95
N ASN A 16 21.52 0.61 17.01
CA ASN A 16 22.25 1.28 18.07
C ASN A 16 22.25 2.82 17.91
N ARG A 17 22.22 3.34 16.67
CA ARG A 17 22.01 4.77 16.39
C ARG A 17 20.60 5.20 16.81
N THR A 18 19.57 4.43 16.47
CA THR A 18 18.16 4.73 16.84
C THR A 18 17.92 4.63 18.34
N LYS A 19 18.63 3.76 19.07
CA LYS A 19 18.56 3.67 20.54
C LYS A 19 19.13 4.91 21.25
N LYS A 20 20.00 5.70 20.59
CA LYS A 20 20.60 6.93 21.13
C LYS A 20 19.71 8.18 20.94
N THR A 21 18.52 8.04 20.32
CA THR A 21 17.61 9.18 20.18
C THR A 21 17.21 9.72 21.56
N LYS A 22 17.47 11.01 21.77
CA LYS A 22 17.20 11.74 23.01
C LYS A 22 15.80 11.45 23.50
N ARG A 23 15.64 11.14 24.80
CA ARG A 23 14.32 11.08 25.45
C ARG A 23 13.57 12.37 25.16
N ARG A 24 12.55 12.31 24.33
CA ARG A 24 11.71 13.44 23.96
C ARG A 24 10.89 13.88 25.16
N LYS A 25 10.68 15.18 25.29
CA LYS A 25 9.77 15.71 26.31
C LYS A 25 8.35 15.18 26.04
N PRO A 26 7.59 14.75 27.07
CA PRO A 26 6.23 14.30 26.84
C PRO A 26 5.41 15.41 26.19
N LYS A 27 4.61 15.07 25.16
CA LYS A 27 3.69 16.02 24.53
C LYS A 27 2.69 16.50 25.58
N THR A 28 2.51 17.81 25.66
CA THR A 28 1.57 18.44 26.58
C THR A 28 0.18 18.62 25.99
N GLU A 29 0.08 18.46 24.67
CA GLU A 29 -1.18 18.57 23.91
C GLU A 29 -1.16 17.71 22.66
N PHE A 30 -2.35 17.33 22.19
CA PHE A 30 -2.56 16.67 20.90
C PHE A 30 -3.76 17.30 20.20
N LYS A 31 -3.59 17.76 18.96
CA LYS A 31 -4.64 18.43 18.18
C LYS A 31 -5.33 17.48 17.24
N ILE A 32 -6.65 17.47 17.26
CA ILE A 32 -7.50 16.74 16.34
C ILE A 32 -8.42 17.69 15.59
N GLU A 33 -8.79 17.34 14.38
CA GLU A 33 -9.72 18.12 13.57
C GLU A 33 -11.11 17.48 13.57
N LEU A 34 -12.12 18.28 13.86
CA LEU A 34 -13.53 17.88 13.82
C LEU A 34 -14.29 18.79 12.86
N PRO A 35 -15.34 18.27 12.17
CA PRO A 35 -16.26 19.12 11.40
C PRO A 35 -16.76 20.27 12.26
N SER A 36 -16.73 21.51 11.75
CA SER A 36 -16.94 22.71 12.57
C SER A 36 -18.28 22.74 13.31
N MET A 37 -19.33 22.21 12.71
CA MET A 37 -20.63 22.12 13.38
C MET A 37 -20.63 21.08 14.51
N LEU A 38 -19.96 19.94 14.30
CA LEU A 38 -19.76 18.93 15.32
C LEU A 38 -18.89 19.49 16.47
N TYR A 39 -17.80 20.20 16.12
CA TYR A 39 -16.93 20.88 17.08
C TYR A 39 -17.71 21.87 17.95
N LYS A 40 -18.50 22.78 17.34
CA LYS A 40 -19.31 23.76 18.07
C LYS A 40 -20.30 23.10 19.03
N GLY A 41 -21.04 22.08 18.54
CA GLY A 41 -21.96 21.34 19.40
C GLY A 41 -21.25 20.61 20.53
N PHE A 42 -20.10 20.02 20.26
CA PHE A 42 -19.31 19.32 21.27
C PHE A 42 -18.70 20.26 22.32
N VAL A 43 -18.17 21.42 21.91
CA VAL A 43 -17.63 22.42 22.85
C VAL A 43 -18.74 23.00 23.73
N SER A 44 -19.92 23.27 23.20
CA SER A 44 -21.08 23.68 24.00
C SER A 44 -21.43 22.61 25.04
N PHE A 45 -21.51 21.35 24.62
CA PHE A 45 -21.74 20.22 25.53
C PHE A 45 -20.65 20.15 26.61
N CYS A 46 -19.37 20.30 26.26
CA CYS A 46 -18.28 20.28 27.22
C CYS A 46 -18.42 21.38 28.27
N HIS A 47 -18.84 22.58 27.88
CA HIS A 47 -19.11 23.68 28.80
C HIS A 47 -20.24 23.32 29.78
N ASP A 48 -21.40 22.89 29.28
CA ASP A 48 -22.55 22.52 30.09
C ASP A 48 -22.25 21.35 31.02
N PHE A 49 -21.53 20.33 30.51
CA PHE A 49 -21.09 19.18 31.30
C PHE A 49 -20.18 19.61 32.44
N THR A 50 -19.23 20.48 32.18
CA THR A 50 -18.28 20.97 33.17
C THR A 50 -18.96 21.85 34.21
N THR A 51 -19.90 22.68 33.79
CA THR A 51 -20.71 23.52 34.67
C THR A 51 -21.52 22.68 35.67
N LYS A 52 -22.09 21.57 35.19
CA LYS A 52 -22.90 20.65 36.01
C LYS A 52 -22.05 19.74 36.93
N ASN A 53 -20.94 19.25 36.43
CA ASN A 53 -20.16 18.17 37.08
C ASN A 53 -18.83 18.66 37.70
N GLY A 54 -18.50 19.94 37.51
CA GLY A 54 -17.24 20.55 37.98
C GLY A 54 -16.01 20.22 37.11
N HIS A 55 -14.97 21.02 37.34
CA HIS A 55 -13.68 20.86 36.70
C HIS A 55 -12.86 19.81 37.47
N SER A 56 -12.85 18.57 37.01
CA SER A 56 -12.01 17.51 37.58
C SER A 56 -11.14 16.86 36.49
N PRO A 57 -9.95 16.31 36.86
CA PRO A 57 -9.14 15.53 35.90
C PRO A 57 -9.88 14.35 35.29
N VAL A 58 -10.81 13.73 36.02
CA VAL A 58 -11.64 12.63 35.55
C VAL A 58 -12.61 13.11 34.46
N ASN A 59 -13.31 14.23 34.71
CA ASN A 59 -14.23 14.83 33.73
C ASN A 59 -13.47 15.28 32.47
N LYS A 60 -12.30 15.90 32.64
CA LYS A 60 -11.44 16.28 31.52
C LYS A 60 -11.00 15.06 30.70
N THR A 61 -10.62 13.97 31.34
CA THR A 61 -10.25 12.73 30.69
C THR A 61 -11.42 12.16 29.88
N LEU A 62 -12.64 12.19 30.43
CA LEU A 62 -13.83 11.74 29.73
C LEU A 62 -14.11 12.59 28.48
N LEU A 63 -14.05 13.91 28.61
CA LEU A 63 -14.30 14.84 27.49
C LEU A 63 -13.26 14.65 26.37
N ASP A 64 -11.97 14.55 26.71
CA ASP A 64 -10.93 14.30 25.74
C ASP A 64 -11.02 12.92 25.09
N THR A 65 -11.48 11.91 25.83
CA THR A 65 -11.79 10.57 25.29
C THR A 65 -12.95 10.65 24.29
N MET A 66 -14.00 11.41 24.61
CA MET A 66 -15.15 11.63 23.71
C MET A 66 -14.72 12.34 22.43
N ALA A 67 -13.88 13.38 22.55
CA ALA A 67 -13.33 14.08 21.40
C ALA A 67 -12.55 13.14 20.48
N LEU A 68 -11.74 12.25 21.04
CA LEU A 68 -10.97 11.27 20.27
C LEU A 68 -11.88 10.22 19.61
N VAL A 69 -12.97 9.80 20.26
CA VAL A 69 -13.99 8.94 19.63
C VAL A 69 -14.62 9.65 18.41
N LEU A 70 -15.02 10.93 18.56
CA LEU A 70 -15.56 11.70 17.47
C LEU A 70 -14.59 11.83 16.30
N TYR A 71 -13.32 12.08 16.59
CA TYR A 71 -12.26 12.11 15.58
C TYR A 71 -12.09 10.77 14.86
N MET A 72 -12.06 9.65 15.59
CA MET A 72 -11.96 8.31 14.99
C MET A 72 -13.17 8.02 14.08
N VAL A 73 -14.38 8.32 14.54
CA VAL A 73 -15.60 8.13 13.74
C VAL A 73 -15.58 9.00 12.47
N THR A 74 -15.22 10.27 12.58
CA THR A 74 -15.20 11.19 11.42
C THR A 74 -14.09 10.86 10.44
N SER A 75 -12.91 10.48 10.91
CA SER A 75 -11.77 10.12 10.05
C SER A 75 -12.04 8.84 9.24
N HIS A 76 -12.61 7.80 9.88
CA HIS A 76 -12.97 6.57 9.18
C HIS A 76 -14.16 6.79 8.25
N LEU A 77 -15.19 7.54 8.67
CA LEU A 77 -16.29 7.93 7.79
C LEU A 77 -15.79 8.71 6.56
N ARG A 78 -14.80 9.59 6.72
CA ARG A 78 -14.19 10.32 5.61
C ARG A 78 -13.61 9.35 4.59
N SER A 79 -12.80 8.40 5.03
CA SER A 79 -12.20 7.38 4.16
C SER A 79 -13.27 6.55 3.45
N ASP A 80 -14.22 5.96 4.21
CA ASP A 80 -15.27 5.10 3.68
C ASP A 80 -16.20 5.82 2.70
N LEU A 81 -16.60 7.06 3.03
CA LEU A 81 -17.50 7.86 2.19
C LEU A 81 -16.79 8.36 0.94
N MET A 82 -15.56 8.83 1.09
CA MET A 82 -14.80 9.32 -0.04
C MET A 82 -14.57 8.21 -1.06
N THR A 83 -14.25 6.99 -0.65
CA THR A 83 -14.13 5.82 -1.54
C THR A 83 -15.44 5.49 -2.26
N ASN A 84 -16.59 5.57 -1.55
CA ASN A 84 -17.88 5.19 -2.12
C ASN A 84 -18.57 6.30 -2.95
N MET A 85 -18.27 7.56 -2.69
CA MET A 85 -18.86 8.70 -3.43
C MET A 85 -18.33 8.83 -4.86
N VAL A 86 -17.17 8.23 -5.17
CA VAL A 86 -16.64 8.11 -6.53
C VAL A 86 -17.56 7.24 -7.39
N VAL A 87 -17.95 6.08 -6.83
CA VAL A 87 -18.75 5.08 -7.56
C VAL A 87 -20.21 5.49 -7.62
N GLN A 88 -20.71 6.19 -6.58
CA GLN A 88 -22.10 6.62 -6.48
C GLN A 88 -22.20 8.04 -5.89
N PRO A 89 -22.32 9.10 -6.71
CA PRO A 89 -22.38 10.50 -6.23
C PRO A 89 -23.49 10.79 -5.24
N LYS A 90 -24.51 9.92 -5.16
CA LYS A 90 -25.65 10.04 -4.22
C LYS A 90 -25.77 8.80 -3.35
N ILE A 91 -24.79 8.58 -2.46
CA ILE A 91 -24.92 7.49 -1.49
C ILE A 91 -26.07 7.82 -0.52
N PRO A 92 -27.09 6.96 -0.41
CA PRO A 92 -28.14 7.15 0.57
C PRO A 92 -27.55 7.24 1.99
N ARG A 93 -27.99 8.24 2.78
CA ARG A 93 -27.48 8.51 4.14
C ARG A 93 -27.50 7.30 5.07
N LYS A 94 -28.37 6.31 4.83
CA LYS A 94 -28.42 5.05 5.59
C LYS A 94 -27.13 4.23 5.52
N TYR A 95 -26.27 4.47 4.54
CA TYR A 95 -24.97 3.77 4.37
C TYR A 95 -23.78 4.55 4.96
N TRP A 96 -24.02 5.74 5.52
CA TRP A 96 -22.99 6.55 6.16
C TRP A 96 -22.62 5.98 7.53
N LYS A 97 -21.95 4.84 7.53
CA LYS A 97 -21.56 4.10 8.73
C LYS A 97 -20.13 3.66 8.61
N THR A 98 -19.37 3.82 9.68
CA THR A 98 -18.04 3.24 9.81
C THR A 98 -18.03 2.16 10.88
N HIS A 99 -17.06 1.26 10.81
CA HIS A 99 -16.92 0.14 11.74
C HIS A 99 -15.65 0.29 12.56
N LEU A 100 -15.78 0.41 13.86
CA LEU A 100 -14.66 0.48 14.79
C LEU A 100 -14.64 -0.76 15.67
N SER A 101 -13.50 -1.46 15.73
CA SER A 101 -13.36 -2.63 16.60
C SER A 101 -13.24 -2.22 18.07
N ALA A 102 -13.76 -3.04 18.97
CA ALA A 102 -13.62 -2.83 20.40
C ALA A 102 -12.13 -2.86 20.81
N ALA A 103 -11.32 -3.71 20.18
CA ALA A 103 -9.88 -3.78 20.40
C ALA A 103 -9.18 -2.46 20.04
N LEU A 104 -9.52 -1.87 18.88
CA LEU A 104 -9.00 -0.57 18.46
C LEU A 104 -9.39 0.53 19.45
N LEU A 105 -10.66 0.60 19.83
CA LEU A 105 -11.16 1.58 20.78
C LEU A 105 -10.49 1.41 22.17
N HIS A 106 -10.38 0.19 22.66
CA HIS A 106 -9.71 -0.08 23.94
C HIS A 106 -8.22 0.27 23.90
N LYS A 107 -7.52 -0.07 22.80
CA LYS A 107 -6.09 0.22 22.62
C LYS A 107 -5.79 1.71 22.77
N PHE A 108 -6.59 2.57 22.14
CA PHE A 108 -6.38 4.03 22.15
C PHE A 108 -7.03 4.75 23.33
N LEU A 109 -8.18 4.26 23.79
CA LEU A 109 -9.03 4.99 24.74
C LEU A 109 -9.05 4.35 26.13
N GLY A 110 -8.60 3.08 26.26
CA GLY A 110 -8.71 2.30 27.50
C GLY A 110 -10.17 2.02 27.88
N ASP A 111 -10.43 1.52 29.08
CA ASP A 111 -11.76 1.09 29.54
C ASP A 111 -12.82 2.20 29.52
N GLY A 112 -12.41 3.46 29.59
CA GLY A 112 -13.31 4.62 29.57
C GLY A 112 -14.03 4.84 28.22
N TYR A 113 -13.65 4.13 27.14
CA TYR A 113 -14.27 4.32 25.83
C TYR A 113 -15.75 3.97 25.81
N ILE A 114 -16.18 3.00 26.62
CA ILE A 114 -17.59 2.58 26.71
C ILE A 114 -18.44 3.72 27.24
N THR A 115 -18.00 4.36 28.33
CA THR A 115 -18.67 5.52 28.93
C THR A 115 -18.70 6.68 27.96
N ALA A 116 -17.57 6.98 27.31
CA ALA A 116 -17.48 8.05 26.31
C ALA A 116 -18.46 7.83 25.14
N ILE A 117 -18.53 6.62 24.59
CA ILE A 117 -19.46 6.27 23.51
C ILE A 117 -20.91 6.38 23.98
N ASN A 118 -21.24 5.84 25.15
CA ASN A 118 -22.61 5.92 25.68
C ASN A 118 -23.05 7.38 25.85
N THR A 119 -22.20 8.21 26.46
CA THR A 119 -22.48 9.64 26.63
C THR A 119 -22.65 10.35 25.28
N LEU A 120 -21.83 10.04 24.28
CA LEU A 120 -21.97 10.62 22.93
C LEU A 120 -23.27 10.18 22.24
N VAL A 121 -23.70 8.94 22.43
CA VAL A 121 -24.96 8.40 21.90
C VAL A 121 -26.16 9.05 22.58
N GLU A 122 -26.15 9.12 23.93
CA GLU A 122 -27.22 9.73 24.73
C GLU A 122 -27.43 11.21 24.43
N ASN A 123 -26.35 11.93 24.10
CA ASN A 123 -26.41 13.35 23.76
C ASN A 123 -26.51 13.61 22.24
N GLY A 124 -26.78 12.61 21.43
CA GLY A 124 -27.12 12.75 20.03
C GLY A 124 -25.97 13.18 19.10
N PHE A 125 -24.72 12.94 19.48
CA PHE A 125 -23.55 13.19 18.60
C PHE A 125 -23.36 12.08 17.59
N ILE A 126 -23.42 10.83 18.05
CA ILE A 126 -23.26 9.64 17.21
C ILE A 126 -24.38 8.64 17.46
N GLY A 127 -24.68 7.83 16.45
CA GLY A 127 -25.48 6.62 16.60
C GLY A 127 -24.58 5.38 16.57
N ARG A 128 -25.09 4.27 17.14
CA ARG A 128 -24.39 3.00 17.25
C ARG A 128 -25.32 1.85 16.93
N SER A 129 -24.84 0.82 16.16
CA SER A 129 -25.60 -0.42 15.96
C SER A 129 -25.69 -1.22 17.26
N GLN A 130 -26.84 -1.86 17.48
CA GLN A 130 -27.01 -2.74 18.64
C GLN A 130 -26.32 -4.09 18.45
N SER A 131 -26.31 -4.59 17.21
CA SER A 131 -25.77 -5.91 16.88
C SER A 131 -24.28 -5.86 16.56
N TYR A 132 -23.59 -6.84 17.13
CA TYR A 132 -22.24 -7.25 16.82
C TYR A 132 -22.34 -8.69 16.27
N ILE A 133 -21.69 -8.98 15.16
CA ILE A 133 -21.64 -10.34 14.61
C ILE A 133 -20.28 -10.92 14.99
N LYS A 134 -20.29 -11.95 15.84
CA LYS A 134 -19.07 -12.72 16.16
C LYS A 134 -18.69 -13.51 14.91
N GLY A 135 -17.42 -13.42 14.50
CA GLY A 135 -16.88 -14.26 13.44
C GLY A 135 -16.83 -15.73 13.85
N ASP A 136 -16.97 -16.61 12.90
CA ASP A 136 -16.69 -18.04 13.02
C ASP A 136 -15.58 -18.43 12.03
N SER A 137 -15.25 -19.71 11.92
CA SER A 137 -14.20 -20.22 11.02
C SER A 137 -14.47 -19.95 9.53
N ILE A 138 -15.70 -19.58 9.18
CA ILE A 138 -16.15 -19.40 7.79
C ILE A 138 -16.52 -17.93 7.51
N ARG A 139 -16.98 -17.17 8.53
CA ARG A 139 -17.47 -15.80 8.39
C ARG A 139 -16.66 -14.83 9.22
N LYS A 140 -16.16 -13.77 8.58
CA LYS A 140 -15.53 -12.65 9.31
C LYS A 140 -16.55 -12.00 10.23
N GLY A 141 -16.19 -11.79 11.50
CA GLY A 141 -16.99 -11.02 12.43
C GLY A 141 -17.20 -9.58 11.96
N LYS A 142 -18.33 -8.98 12.30
CA LYS A 142 -18.58 -7.56 12.02
C LYS A 142 -18.52 -6.75 13.32
N CYS A 143 -17.68 -5.72 13.32
CA CYS A 143 -17.61 -4.73 14.39
C CYS A 143 -18.90 -3.92 14.48
N LYS A 144 -19.12 -3.22 15.63
CA LYS A 144 -20.23 -2.28 15.74
C LYS A 144 -20.08 -1.15 14.73
N ALA A 145 -21.17 -0.80 14.07
CA ALA A 145 -21.21 0.34 13.18
C ALA A 145 -21.52 1.62 13.97
N PHE A 146 -20.88 2.73 13.59
CA PHE A 146 -21.06 4.06 14.14
C PHE A 146 -21.40 5.03 13.01
N TRP A 147 -22.20 6.07 13.31
CA TRP A 147 -22.55 7.15 12.36
C TRP A 147 -22.73 8.45 13.11
N LEU A 148 -22.60 9.58 12.42
CA LEU A 148 -22.96 10.88 12.97
C LEU A 148 -24.49 11.05 12.97
N CYS A 149 -25.03 11.66 14.02
CA CYS A 149 -26.46 12.01 14.07
C CYS A 149 -26.79 13.13 13.08
N ALA A 150 -28.09 13.25 12.73
CA ALA A 150 -28.57 14.04 11.58
C ALA A 150 -28.01 15.46 11.44
N PRO A 151 -27.92 16.32 12.48
CA PRO A 151 -27.39 17.67 12.29
C PRO A 151 -25.93 17.67 11.83
N TYR A 152 -25.10 16.82 12.46
CA TYR A 152 -23.67 16.74 12.19
C TYR A 152 -23.37 16.01 10.88
N GLN A 153 -24.16 14.98 10.57
CA GLN A 153 -24.06 14.24 9.31
C GLN A 153 -24.31 15.15 8.10
N ASN A 154 -25.33 16.01 8.16
CA ASN A 154 -25.63 16.94 7.07
C ASN A 154 -24.51 17.94 6.84
N SER A 155 -23.96 18.52 7.91
CA SER A 155 -22.85 19.45 7.82
C SER A 155 -21.59 18.79 7.28
N TYR A 156 -21.32 17.56 7.71
CA TYR A 156 -20.16 16.81 7.23
C TYR A 156 -20.32 16.39 5.77
N ALA A 157 -21.54 16.04 5.34
CA ALA A 157 -21.85 15.77 3.94
C ALA A 157 -21.59 16.99 3.04
N THR A 158 -22.03 18.16 3.48
CA THR A 158 -21.79 19.42 2.76
C THR A 158 -20.28 19.69 2.65
N TYR A 159 -19.54 19.52 3.74
CA TYR A 159 -18.07 19.64 3.72
C TYR A 159 -17.42 18.70 2.69
N LEU A 160 -17.76 17.41 2.71
CA LEU A 160 -17.21 16.44 1.77
C LEU A 160 -17.60 16.76 0.32
N GLN A 161 -18.86 17.14 0.08
CA GLN A 161 -19.30 17.57 -1.24
C GLN A 161 -18.57 18.82 -1.74
N THR A 162 -18.36 19.81 -0.87
CA THR A 162 -17.62 21.02 -1.24
C THR A 162 -16.17 20.69 -1.63
N ARG A 163 -15.54 19.72 -0.98
CA ARG A 163 -14.22 19.23 -1.40
C ARG A 163 -14.24 18.50 -2.74
N LEU A 164 -15.32 17.80 -3.07
CA LEU A 164 -15.47 17.05 -4.32
C LEU A 164 -15.87 17.96 -5.51
N ASP A 165 -16.65 18.99 -5.25
CA ASP A 165 -17.17 19.91 -6.29
C ASP A 165 -16.18 21.02 -6.67
N LYS A 166 -14.90 20.84 -6.54
CA LYS A 166 -13.87 21.84 -6.88
C LYS A 166 -13.82 22.27 -8.37
N LYS A 167 -14.95 22.58 -8.96
CA LYS A 167 -15.08 23.60 -10.01
C LYS A 167 -14.92 25.03 -9.46
N LEU A 168 -14.81 25.19 -8.15
CA LEU A 168 -14.72 26.47 -7.47
C LEU A 168 -13.25 26.77 -7.12
N LYS A 169 -12.57 27.46 -8.02
CA LYS A 169 -11.16 27.91 -7.93
C LYS A 169 -10.82 28.79 -6.72
N ASN A 170 -11.74 29.04 -5.80
CA ASN A 170 -11.56 29.94 -4.64
C ASN A 170 -11.90 29.29 -3.28
N THR A 171 -11.77 27.97 -3.15
CA THR A 171 -12.32 27.24 -2.01
C THR A 171 -11.35 26.91 -0.87
N GLU A 172 -10.08 27.28 -0.92
CA GLU A 172 -9.16 27.05 0.21
C GLU A 172 -9.67 27.72 1.51
N VAL A 173 -10.22 28.93 1.41
CA VAL A 173 -10.75 29.67 2.58
C VAL A 173 -12.01 29.02 3.12
N VAL A 174 -12.89 28.53 2.24
CA VAL A 174 -14.16 27.90 2.62
C VAL A 174 -13.94 26.51 3.20
N VAL A 175 -13.00 25.74 2.65
CA VAL A 175 -12.70 24.36 3.10
C VAL A 175 -12.01 24.35 4.45
N ARG A 176 -11.07 25.26 4.71
CA ARG A 176 -10.43 25.42 6.03
C ARG A 176 -11.42 25.91 7.09
N GLY A 177 -12.41 26.69 6.72
CA GLY A 177 -13.46 27.18 7.62
C GLY A 177 -14.46 26.12 8.09
N THR A 178 -14.47 24.91 7.48
CA THR A 178 -15.43 23.83 7.81
C THR A 178 -14.89 22.78 8.77
N MET A 179 -13.59 22.82 9.10
CA MET A 179 -12.96 21.99 10.13
C MET A 179 -12.46 22.87 11.25
N SER A 180 -12.57 22.39 12.49
CA SER A 180 -12.11 23.09 13.69
C SER A 180 -11.23 22.20 14.53
N LYS A 181 -10.16 22.78 15.10
CA LYS A 181 -9.18 22.04 15.91
C LYS A 181 -9.64 21.94 17.37
N TYR A 182 -9.71 20.73 17.89
CA TYR A 182 -9.89 20.46 19.31
C TYR A 182 -8.57 20.00 19.90
N THR A 183 -8.19 20.57 21.05
CA THR A 183 -6.92 20.28 21.72
C THR A 183 -7.17 19.32 22.89
N ILE A 184 -6.64 18.12 22.79
CA ILE A 184 -6.60 17.12 23.86
C ILE A 184 -5.46 17.50 24.81
N THR A 185 -5.76 17.65 26.08
CA THR A 185 -4.77 18.06 27.10
C THR A 185 -4.76 17.14 28.33
N SER A 186 -5.69 16.16 28.42
CA SER A 186 -5.68 15.19 29.51
C SER A 186 -4.39 14.38 29.49
N PRO A 187 -3.58 14.40 30.55
CA PRO A 187 -2.35 13.61 30.62
C PRO A 187 -2.58 12.11 30.47
N VAL A 188 -3.74 11.62 30.91
CA VAL A 188 -4.12 10.21 30.79
C VAL A 188 -4.36 9.82 29.34
N VAL A 189 -5.09 10.65 28.59
CA VAL A 189 -5.37 10.42 27.16
C VAL A 189 -4.09 10.57 26.35
N LEU A 190 -3.32 11.62 26.58
CA LEU A 190 -2.04 11.87 25.91
C LEU A 190 -1.06 10.71 26.13
N LYS A 191 -0.93 10.20 27.36
CA LYS A 191 -0.08 9.05 27.66
C LYS A 191 -0.53 7.79 26.90
N ARG A 192 -1.84 7.56 26.74
CA ARG A 192 -2.37 6.43 25.97
C ARG A 192 -2.07 6.56 24.47
N ILE A 193 -2.30 7.75 23.92
CA ILE A 193 -1.97 8.06 22.52
C ILE A 193 -0.48 7.80 22.30
N GLN A 194 0.38 8.39 23.13
CA GLN A 194 1.83 8.24 23.03
C GLN A 194 2.25 6.77 23.16
N LYS A 195 1.75 6.06 24.19
CA LYS A 195 2.04 4.64 24.37
C LYS A 195 1.61 3.79 23.16
N SER A 196 0.47 4.11 22.54
CA SER A 196 0.02 3.37 21.36
C SER A 196 0.93 3.62 20.16
N PHE A 197 1.47 4.84 20.00
CA PHE A 197 2.45 5.14 18.95
C PHE A 197 3.80 4.46 19.24
N GLU A 198 4.31 4.58 20.45
CA GLU A 198 5.55 3.92 20.86
C GLU A 198 5.49 2.40 20.72
N GLU A 199 4.38 1.80 21.10
CA GLU A 199 4.16 0.36 20.96
C GLU A 199 4.13 -0.08 19.49
N ARG A 200 3.43 0.65 18.61
CA ARG A 200 3.45 0.36 17.17
C ARG A 200 4.84 0.50 16.60
N LYS A 201 5.54 1.59 16.92
CA LYS A 201 6.92 1.81 16.51
C LYS A 201 7.82 0.69 17.04
N ARG A 202 7.71 0.32 18.32
CA ARG A 202 8.50 -0.76 18.93
C ARG A 202 8.29 -2.09 18.19
N VAL A 203 7.04 -2.49 17.96
CA VAL A 203 6.72 -3.73 17.25
C VAL A 203 7.24 -3.69 15.81
N SER A 204 7.11 -2.56 15.12
CA SER A 204 7.65 -2.41 13.77
C SER A 204 9.17 -2.48 13.75
N MET A 205 9.84 -1.89 14.76
CA MET A 205 11.31 -1.89 14.88
C MET A 205 11.91 -3.21 15.36
N GLU A 206 11.11 -4.21 15.72
CA GLU A 206 11.57 -5.60 15.96
C GLU A 206 11.94 -6.31 14.65
N ASP A 207 11.38 -5.85 13.52
CA ASP A 207 11.76 -6.30 12.19
C ASP A 207 12.90 -5.39 11.67
N PRO A 208 14.10 -5.96 11.41
CA PRO A 208 15.25 -5.18 11.01
C PRO A 208 15.05 -4.41 9.70
N VAL A 209 14.37 -5.02 8.72
CA VAL A 209 14.09 -4.39 7.43
C VAL A 209 13.17 -3.19 7.62
N VAL A 210 12.14 -3.33 8.46
CA VAL A 210 11.23 -2.23 8.81
C VAL A 210 11.97 -1.10 9.51
N ALA A 211 12.90 -1.44 10.41
CA ALA A 211 13.69 -0.45 11.14
C ALA A 211 14.54 0.42 10.20
N ILE A 212 15.22 -0.20 9.24
CA ILE A 212 16.00 0.51 8.21
C ILE A 212 15.07 1.36 7.35
N CYS A 213 14.02 0.79 6.78
CA CYS A 213 13.10 1.54 5.93
C CYS A 213 12.40 2.70 6.67
N TYR A 214 12.20 2.59 7.98
CA TYR A 214 11.64 3.67 8.80
C TYR A 214 12.62 4.82 8.96
N ASP A 215 13.90 4.50 9.23
CA ASP A 215 14.98 5.50 9.36
C ASP A 215 15.18 6.22 8.04
N GLU A 216 15.36 5.49 6.96
CA GLU A 216 15.52 6.00 5.60
C GLU A 216 14.33 6.88 5.17
N LEU A 217 13.09 6.44 5.40
CA LEU A 217 11.89 7.19 5.03
C LEU A 217 11.80 8.54 5.77
N SER A 218 12.44 8.70 6.92
CA SER A 218 12.44 9.96 7.68
C SER A 218 13.17 11.11 6.98
N HIS A 219 14.01 10.81 5.99
CA HIS A 219 14.73 11.76 5.15
C HIS A 219 13.92 12.24 3.94
N PHE A 220 12.76 11.63 3.70
CA PHE A 220 11.92 11.97 2.57
C PHE A 220 10.77 12.89 2.95
N SER A 221 10.51 13.87 2.10
CA SER A 221 9.41 14.84 2.22
C SER A 221 8.74 15.06 0.88
N ILE A 222 7.56 15.66 0.86
CA ILE A 222 6.85 15.99 -0.37
C ILE A 222 6.72 17.50 -0.47
N ASP A 223 7.19 18.08 -1.56
CA ASP A 223 6.92 19.46 -1.91
C ASP A 223 5.42 19.62 -2.20
N ALA A 224 4.69 20.17 -1.23
CA ALA A 224 3.24 20.31 -1.31
C ALA A 224 2.78 21.22 -2.46
N ASN A 225 3.57 22.22 -2.84
CA ASN A 225 3.22 23.14 -3.92
C ASN A 225 3.37 22.46 -5.28
N VAL A 226 4.47 21.74 -5.49
CA VAL A 226 4.70 20.95 -6.71
C VAL A 226 3.65 19.86 -6.83
N ALA A 227 3.39 19.12 -5.74
CA ALA A 227 2.36 18.08 -5.73
C ALA A 227 0.96 18.61 -6.06
N ASP A 228 0.58 19.78 -5.52
CA ASP A 228 -0.72 20.40 -5.82
C ASP A 228 -0.81 20.85 -7.29
N ALA A 229 0.27 21.41 -7.84
CA ALA A 229 0.35 21.77 -9.26
C ALA A 229 0.18 20.55 -10.16
N THR A 230 0.92 19.47 -9.89
CA THR A 230 0.84 18.20 -10.63
C THR A 230 -0.57 17.59 -10.56
N LEU A 231 -1.19 17.57 -9.38
CA LEU A 231 -2.56 17.08 -9.22
C LEU A 231 -3.60 17.90 -9.99
N ASN A 232 -3.44 19.23 -10.01
CA ASN A 232 -4.33 20.10 -10.77
C ASN A 232 -4.20 19.83 -12.26
N GLU A 233 -2.98 19.69 -12.76
CA GLU A 233 -2.69 19.37 -14.15
C GLU A 233 -3.27 18.01 -14.56
N MET A 234 -3.08 16.96 -13.73
CA MET A 234 -3.67 15.64 -13.97
C MET A 234 -5.20 15.69 -14.06
N VAL A 235 -5.84 16.54 -13.27
CA VAL A 235 -7.29 16.74 -13.31
C VAL A 235 -7.72 17.51 -14.56
N GLU A 236 -7.00 18.56 -14.94
CA GLU A 236 -7.29 19.39 -16.11
C GLU A 236 -7.16 18.58 -17.40
N ASN A 237 -6.19 17.67 -17.46
CA ASN A 237 -5.95 16.80 -18.61
C ASN A 237 -6.79 15.51 -18.61
N GLY A 238 -7.70 15.35 -17.65
CA GLY A 238 -8.59 14.19 -17.53
C GLY A 238 -7.90 12.88 -17.11
N LYS A 239 -6.60 12.92 -16.75
CA LYS A 239 -5.85 11.74 -16.26
C LYS A 239 -6.26 11.33 -14.84
N MET A 240 -6.86 12.24 -14.08
CA MET A 240 -7.32 11.98 -12.73
C MET A 240 -8.68 12.63 -12.46
N ALA A 241 -9.57 11.91 -11.83
CA ALA A 241 -10.80 12.50 -11.34
C ALA A 241 -10.50 13.51 -10.19
N PRO A 242 -11.19 14.65 -10.12
CA PRO A 242 -10.98 15.66 -9.06
C PRO A 242 -11.00 15.10 -7.64
N TYR A 243 -11.78 14.08 -7.44
CA TYR A 243 -11.88 13.35 -6.20
C TYR A 243 -10.59 12.57 -5.84
N ASN A 244 -10.01 11.86 -6.81
CA ASN A 244 -8.77 11.12 -6.56
C ASN A 244 -7.63 12.10 -6.24
N ALA A 245 -7.58 13.25 -6.91
CA ALA A 245 -6.63 14.31 -6.58
C ALA A 245 -6.78 14.79 -5.13
N GLU A 246 -8.02 14.90 -4.63
CA GLU A 246 -8.24 15.29 -3.24
C GLU A 246 -7.82 14.20 -2.24
N LEU A 247 -7.98 12.92 -2.59
CA LEU A 247 -7.44 11.83 -1.77
C LEU A 247 -5.92 11.89 -1.69
N GLU A 248 -5.25 12.14 -2.82
CA GLU A 248 -3.79 12.27 -2.84
C GLU A 248 -3.33 13.48 -2.01
N ARG A 249 -4.01 14.64 -2.11
CA ARG A 249 -3.73 15.79 -1.22
C ARG A 249 -3.79 15.43 0.26
N CYS A 250 -4.81 14.67 0.64
CA CYS A 250 -4.93 14.21 2.02
C CYS A 250 -3.79 13.28 2.44
N LYS A 251 -3.30 12.43 1.54
CA LYS A 251 -2.13 11.57 1.81
C LYS A 251 -0.86 12.41 1.98
N ILE A 252 -0.65 13.41 1.12
CA ILE A 252 0.49 14.33 1.16
C ILE A 252 0.49 15.14 2.45
N GLU A 253 -0.64 15.79 2.77
CA GLU A 253 -0.80 16.55 4.02
C GLU A 253 -0.49 15.67 5.25
N ARG A 254 -0.97 14.43 5.22
CA ARG A 254 -0.73 13.49 6.31
C ARG A 254 0.74 13.10 6.41
N PHE A 255 1.40 12.83 5.29
CA PHE A 255 2.81 12.43 5.27
C PHE A 255 3.70 13.55 5.80
N ASN A 256 3.57 14.77 5.26
CA ASN A 256 4.33 15.94 5.73
C ASN A 256 4.01 16.28 7.20
N GLY A 257 2.74 16.22 7.61
CA GLY A 257 2.37 16.44 9.00
C GLY A 257 2.94 15.40 9.98
N LEU A 258 3.15 14.15 9.52
CA LEU A 258 3.80 13.13 10.32
C LEU A 258 5.29 13.40 10.53
N LEU A 259 5.96 13.99 9.54
CA LEU A 259 7.36 14.40 9.64
C LEU A 259 7.53 15.58 10.60
N ASP A 260 6.66 16.59 10.52
CA ASP A 260 6.73 17.80 11.31
C ASP A 260 6.37 17.58 12.80
N GLU A 261 5.42 16.69 13.09
CA GLU A 261 4.86 16.48 14.43
C GLU A 261 5.42 15.23 15.14
N ASP A 262 6.53 14.66 14.71
CA ASP A 262 7.01 13.36 15.20
C ASP A 262 5.97 12.25 15.05
N GLY A 263 5.21 12.34 14.00
CA GLY A 263 4.17 11.37 13.69
C GLY A 263 4.73 9.99 13.39
N ASP A 264 3.85 9.03 13.36
CA ASP A 264 4.18 7.63 13.12
C ASP A 264 4.22 7.41 11.60
N LEU A 265 5.40 7.47 11.00
CA LEU A 265 5.58 7.06 9.62
C LEU A 265 5.06 5.63 9.46
N TYR A 266 4.33 5.39 8.39
CA TYR A 266 3.81 4.07 8.11
C TYR A 266 4.86 3.25 7.37
N VAL A 267 5.40 2.24 8.03
CA VAL A 267 6.25 1.21 7.43
C VAL A 267 5.74 -0.13 7.92
N LYS A 268 5.38 -1.01 7.01
CA LYS A 268 4.85 -2.33 7.33
C LYS A 268 5.45 -3.38 6.42
N HIS A 269 6.01 -4.41 7.02
CA HIS A 269 6.40 -5.62 6.33
C HIS A 269 5.19 -6.55 6.23
N ASP A 270 4.84 -6.98 5.03
CA ASP A 270 3.79 -7.96 4.86
C ASP A 270 4.36 -9.40 4.95
N LYS A 271 3.47 -10.37 5.03
CA LYS A 271 3.85 -11.78 5.15
C LYS A 271 4.53 -12.36 3.90
N TYR A 272 4.64 -11.60 2.84
CA TYR A 272 5.27 -11.99 1.57
C TYR A 272 6.61 -11.31 1.35
N GLY A 273 7.05 -10.51 2.32
CA GLY A 273 8.33 -9.82 2.31
C GLY A 273 8.28 -8.39 1.76
N ARG A 274 7.16 -7.93 1.23
CA ARG A 274 7.06 -6.56 0.70
C ARG A 274 6.93 -5.55 1.81
N ILE A 275 7.61 -4.42 1.64
CA ILE A 275 7.47 -3.26 2.51
C ILE A 275 6.44 -2.30 1.93
N HIS A 276 5.50 -1.90 2.77
CA HIS A 276 4.50 -0.90 2.46
C HIS A 276 4.77 0.36 3.29
N THR A 277 4.87 1.50 2.61
CA THR A 277 5.15 2.79 3.24
C THR A 277 4.11 3.84 2.83
N ASN A 278 4.23 5.04 3.39
CA ASN A 278 3.46 6.18 2.89
C ASN A 278 3.73 6.45 1.40
N VAL A 279 4.97 6.24 0.94
CA VAL A 279 5.40 6.51 -0.44
C VAL A 279 4.89 5.45 -1.42
N THR A 280 4.88 4.16 -1.03
CA THR A 280 4.37 3.08 -1.89
C THR A 280 2.90 3.25 -2.30
N ASN A 281 2.12 3.99 -1.51
CA ASN A 281 0.70 4.25 -1.76
C ASN A 281 0.44 5.58 -2.48
N MET A 282 1.47 6.29 -2.89
CA MET A 282 1.34 7.53 -3.67
C MET A 282 1.33 7.23 -5.16
N LYS A 283 0.65 8.07 -5.92
CA LYS A 283 0.73 8.02 -7.39
C LYS A 283 2.15 8.29 -7.87
N LYS A 284 2.57 7.56 -8.90
CA LYS A 284 3.91 7.64 -9.49
C LYS A 284 4.24 9.06 -9.92
N GLU A 285 3.31 9.75 -10.57
CA GLU A 285 3.47 11.11 -11.04
C GLU A 285 3.79 12.09 -9.88
N ILE A 286 3.17 11.87 -8.73
CA ILE A 286 3.45 12.70 -7.53
C ILE A 286 4.81 12.36 -6.94
N ARG A 287 5.19 11.08 -6.90
CA ARG A 287 6.51 10.67 -6.40
C ARG A 287 7.62 11.30 -7.24
N HIS A 288 7.51 11.23 -8.57
CA HIS A 288 8.52 11.76 -9.48
C HIS A 288 8.59 13.29 -9.43
N ALA A 289 7.44 13.98 -9.41
CA ALA A 289 7.44 15.44 -9.42
C ALA A 289 7.81 16.07 -8.07
N ALA A 290 7.27 15.53 -6.97
CA ALA A 290 7.21 16.25 -5.71
C ALA A 290 7.96 15.61 -4.54
N LEU A 291 8.38 14.34 -4.64
CA LEU A 291 9.15 13.71 -3.57
C LEU A 291 10.56 14.31 -3.52
N ARG A 292 11.06 14.51 -2.32
CA ARG A 292 12.40 15.07 -2.06
C ARG A 292 13.07 14.25 -0.96
N CYS A 293 14.39 14.08 -1.07
CA CYS A 293 15.23 13.47 -0.05
C CYS A 293 16.19 14.53 0.49
N ASP A 294 16.03 14.90 1.77
CA ASP A 294 16.75 16.02 2.41
C ASP A 294 16.72 17.34 1.59
N GLY A 295 15.65 17.53 0.82
CA GLY A 295 15.44 18.68 -0.06
C GLY A 295 15.88 18.49 -1.51
N ASP A 296 16.65 17.46 -1.82
CA ASP A 296 17.10 17.14 -3.17
C ASP A 296 16.01 16.42 -3.99
N LYS A 297 16.05 16.61 -5.30
CA LYS A 297 15.24 15.85 -6.25
C LYS A 297 15.63 14.39 -6.22
N VAL A 298 14.68 13.53 -6.54
CA VAL A 298 14.88 12.07 -6.54
C VAL A 298 14.65 11.47 -7.90
N ALA A 299 15.29 10.33 -8.15
CA ALA A 299 15.04 9.45 -9.29
C ALA A 299 14.60 8.07 -8.80
N GLU A 300 13.75 7.40 -9.57
CA GLU A 300 13.30 6.04 -9.32
C GLU A 300 14.04 5.08 -10.26
N VAL A 301 14.79 4.12 -9.70
CA VAL A 301 15.48 3.05 -10.45
C VAL A 301 14.57 1.83 -10.43
N ASP A 302 13.99 1.47 -11.58
CA ASP A 302 12.93 0.48 -11.72
C ASP A 302 13.38 -0.74 -12.54
N ILE A 303 13.00 -1.96 -12.13
CA ILE A 303 13.35 -3.19 -12.84
C ILE A 303 12.40 -3.40 -14.02
N LYS A 304 12.93 -3.47 -15.23
CA LYS A 304 12.13 -3.73 -16.43
C LYS A 304 11.51 -5.11 -16.41
N SER A 305 10.19 -5.15 -16.67
CA SER A 305 9.43 -6.40 -16.76
C SER A 305 9.62 -7.33 -15.55
N SER A 306 9.78 -6.76 -14.35
CA SER A 306 10.14 -7.43 -13.11
C SER A 306 9.36 -8.72 -12.86
N GLN A 307 8.04 -8.71 -13.02
CA GLN A 307 7.20 -9.89 -12.78
C GLN A 307 7.47 -11.00 -13.79
N ALA A 308 7.72 -10.66 -15.06
CA ALA A 308 8.11 -11.63 -16.08
C ALA A 308 9.54 -12.16 -15.85
N ALA A 309 10.41 -11.37 -15.21
CA ALA A 309 11.76 -11.76 -14.89
C ALA A 309 11.82 -12.65 -13.63
N PHE A 310 11.15 -12.25 -12.53
CA PHE A 310 11.21 -13.00 -11.27
C PHE A 310 10.53 -14.38 -11.34
N ILE A 311 9.59 -14.62 -12.27
CA ILE A 311 9.02 -15.96 -12.46
C ILE A 311 10.10 -16.98 -12.92
N ILE A 312 11.14 -16.53 -13.62
CA ILE A 312 12.28 -17.37 -14.02
C ILE A 312 12.95 -17.96 -12.78
N ALA A 313 13.18 -17.14 -11.77
CA ALA A 313 13.77 -17.61 -10.52
C ALA A 313 12.88 -18.60 -9.78
N VAL A 314 11.54 -18.46 -9.85
CA VAL A 314 10.61 -19.46 -9.30
C VAL A 314 10.77 -20.79 -10.00
N PHE A 315 10.80 -20.81 -11.35
CA PHE A 315 10.95 -22.05 -12.11
C PHE A 315 12.30 -22.73 -11.87
N ARG A 316 13.39 -21.94 -11.76
CA ARG A 316 14.71 -22.49 -11.42
C ARG A 316 14.70 -23.16 -10.06
N ARG A 317 14.21 -22.47 -9.02
CA ARG A 317 14.07 -23.05 -7.68
C ARG A 317 13.28 -24.35 -7.69
N TYR A 318 12.22 -24.42 -8.53
CA TYR A 318 11.45 -25.65 -8.69
C TYR A 318 12.28 -26.76 -9.35
N ILE A 319 12.98 -26.48 -10.45
CA ILE A 319 13.85 -27.42 -11.16
C ILE A 319 14.94 -27.94 -10.24
N ASP A 320 15.66 -27.04 -9.56
CA ASP A 320 16.76 -27.36 -8.66
C ASP A 320 16.31 -28.21 -7.47
N PHE A 321 15.17 -27.85 -6.87
CA PHE A 321 14.57 -28.60 -5.77
C PHE A 321 14.35 -30.09 -6.16
N TYR A 322 13.79 -30.32 -7.31
CA TYR A 322 13.52 -31.68 -7.75
C TYR A 322 14.73 -32.39 -8.34
N ARG A 323 15.69 -31.66 -8.92
CA ARG A 323 16.93 -32.25 -9.46
C ARG A 323 17.83 -32.77 -8.36
N ASN A 324 18.04 -31.99 -7.34
CA ASN A 324 19.01 -32.25 -6.30
C ASN A 324 18.44 -33.02 -5.10
N ASP A 325 17.16 -33.44 -5.15
CA ASP A 325 16.44 -34.10 -4.06
C ASP A 325 16.62 -33.36 -2.70
N LEU A 326 16.66 -32.01 -2.76
CA LEU A 326 16.95 -31.16 -1.60
C LEU A 326 15.85 -31.30 -0.54
N ASN A 327 16.12 -32.13 0.46
CA ASN A 327 15.24 -32.34 1.61
C ASN A 327 15.23 -31.17 2.62
N GLU A 328 16.06 -30.14 2.41
CA GLU A 328 16.39 -29.16 3.45
C GLU A 328 15.42 -27.96 3.57
N ASN A 329 14.60 -27.69 2.56
CA ASN A 329 13.62 -26.59 2.64
C ASN A 329 12.18 -27.10 2.46
N ARG A 330 11.74 -27.88 3.41
CA ARG A 330 10.44 -28.58 3.38
C ARG A 330 9.21 -27.68 3.39
N ASP A 331 9.29 -26.40 3.76
CA ASP A 331 8.09 -25.64 4.09
C ASP A 331 7.34 -25.00 2.90
N THR A 332 7.99 -24.70 1.79
CA THR A 332 7.35 -24.01 0.66
C THR A 332 7.02 -24.94 -0.51
N PHE A 333 7.99 -25.79 -0.95
CA PHE A 333 7.82 -26.62 -2.15
C PHE A 333 7.19 -27.98 -1.90
N LEU A 334 7.11 -28.47 -0.66
CA LEU A 334 6.48 -29.75 -0.33
C LEU A 334 4.97 -29.79 -0.56
N ARG A 335 4.35 -28.65 -0.78
CA ARG A 335 2.93 -28.58 -1.14
C ARG A 335 2.71 -28.85 -2.63
N PHE A 336 3.77 -28.95 -3.42
CA PHE A 336 3.70 -29.12 -4.86
C PHE A 336 3.81 -30.61 -5.22
N LYS A 337 2.81 -31.10 -5.91
CA LYS A 337 2.90 -32.43 -6.50
C LYS A 337 3.85 -32.38 -7.69
N PRO A 338 4.76 -33.37 -7.83
CA PRO A 338 5.55 -33.50 -9.05
C PRO A 338 4.63 -33.56 -10.27
N ILE A 339 4.98 -32.84 -11.33
CA ILE A 339 4.21 -32.81 -12.59
C ILE A 339 4.51 -34.01 -13.49
N TRP A 340 5.21 -35.03 -12.99
CA TRP A 340 5.60 -36.24 -13.70
C TRP A 340 5.24 -37.49 -12.94
N ASN A 341 5.09 -38.59 -13.70
CA ASN A 341 4.98 -39.94 -13.16
C ASN A 341 6.37 -40.54 -12.89
N ALA A 342 6.44 -41.57 -12.04
CA ALA A 342 7.69 -42.26 -11.73
C ALA A 342 8.44 -42.67 -13.02
N GLY A 343 9.74 -42.41 -13.08
CA GLY A 343 10.62 -42.72 -14.21
C GLY A 343 10.68 -41.67 -15.34
N ARG A 344 9.95 -40.54 -15.23
CA ARG A 344 10.01 -39.47 -16.25
C ARG A 344 10.56 -38.14 -15.72
N LYS A 345 11.11 -38.12 -14.49
CA LYS A 345 11.61 -36.93 -13.82
C LYS A 345 12.58 -36.15 -14.72
N ASP A 346 13.68 -36.78 -15.11
CA ASP A 346 14.75 -36.11 -15.86
C ASP A 346 14.31 -35.60 -17.23
N LEU A 347 13.44 -36.37 -17.91
CA LEU A 347 12.87 -35.95 -19.19
C LEU A 347 12.02 -34.69 -19.05
N VAL A 348 11.18 -34.61 -18.02
CA VAL A 348 10.32 -33.46 -17.79
C VAL A 348 11.15 -32.26 -17.35
N LEU A 349 12.09 -32.43 -16.44
CA LEU A 349 13.00 -31.36 -16.00
C LEU A 349 13.83 -30.81 -17.17
N GLY A 350 14.38 -31.68 -18.03
CA GLY A 350 15.11 -31.24 -19.23
C GLY A 350 14.24 -30.46 -20.23
N ARG A 351 12.96 -30.81 -20.37
CA ARG A 351 12.01 -30.04 -21.18
C ARG A 351 11.68 -28.70 -20.53
N MET A 352 11.50 -28.67 -19.22
CA MET A 352 11.27 -27.40 -18.49
C MET A 352 12.44 -26.45 -18.66
N GLU A 353 13.68 -26.94 -18.61
CA GLU A 353 14.88 -26.11 -18.84
C GLU A 353 14.89 -25.52 -20.26
N ALA A 354 14.63 -26.35 -21.28
CA ALA A 354 14.60 -25.85 -22.66
C ALA A 354 13.48 -24.80 -22.87
N GLU A 355 12.33 -24.98 -22.22
CA GLU A 355 11.24 -23.99 -22.25
C GLU A 355 11.66 -22.72 -21.48
N LEU A 356 12.30 -22.89 -20.32
CA LEU A 356 12.78 -21.78 -19.49
C LEU A 356 13.83 -20.94 -20.21
N ASP A 357 14.77 -21.57 -20.91
CA ASP A 357 15.78 -20.88 -21.72
C ASP A 357 15.12 -20.04 -22.81
N ARG A 358 14.11 -20.58 -23.48
CA ARG A 358 13.37 -19.85 -24.51
C ARG A 358 12.59 -18.66 -23.92
N TYR A 359 11.90 -18.85 -22.79
CA TYR A 359 11.20 -17.79 -22.08
C TYR A 359 12.21 -16.71 -21.58
N ARG A 360 13.32 -17.13 -21.04
CA ARG A 360 14.42 -16.27 -20.58
C ARG A 360 14.94 -15.37 -21.69
N ASN A 361 15.17 -15.91 -22.89
CA ASN A 361 15.63 -15.13 -24.04
C ASN A 361 14.63 -14.04 -24.43
N LEU A 362 13.32 -14.33 -24.41
CA LEU A 362 12.29 -13.33 -24.66
C LEU A 362 12.30 -12.20 -23.61
N VAL A 363 12.55 -12.52 -22.33
CA VAL A 363 12.67 -11.50 -21.28
C VAL A 363 13.95 -10.70 -21.46
N ALA A 364 15.11 -11.34 -21.72
CA ALA A 364 16.39 -10.69 -21.92
C ALA A 364 16.38 -9.72 -23.11
N GLU A 365 15.67 -10.08 -24.19
CA GLU A 365 15.50 -9.24 -25.38
C GLU A 365 14.44 -8.14 -25.20
N GLY A 366 13.75 -8.09 -24.03
CA GLY A 366 12.64 -7.17 -23.79
C GLY A 366 11.38 -7.47 -24.62
N LYS A 367 11.29 -8.64 -25.25
CA LYS A 367 10.24 -9.01 -26.22
C LYS A 367 9.11 -9.86 -25.62
N ILE A 368 9.10 -10.06 -24.32
CA ILE A 368 8.14 -10.97 -23.70
C ILE A 368 6.68 -10.51 -23.91
N TYR A 369 6.41 -9.21 -23.83
CA TYR A 369 5.05 -8.69 -24.02
C TYR A 369 4.66 -8.66 -25.49
N GLU A 370 5.58 -8.37 -26.41
CA GLU A 370 5.38 -8.42 -27.85
C GLU A 370 5.10 -9.85 -28.32
N PHE A 371 5.77 -10.84 -27.72
CA PHE A 371 5.48 -12.26 -27.96
C PHE A 371 4.03 -12.59 -27.57
N PHE A 372 3.62 -12.28 -26.34
CA PHE A 372 2.24 -12.51 -25.91
C PHE A 372 1.23 -11.66 -26.71
N GLN A 373 1.58 -10.46 -27.13
CA GLN A 373 0.75 -9.63 -27.98
C GLN A 373 0.47 -10.30 -29.31
N SER A 374 1.51 -10.82 -29.98
CA SER A 374 1.39 -11.50 -31.28
C SER A 374 0.56 -12.78 -31.16
N GLU A 375 0.95 -13.66 -30.23
CA GLU A 375 0.30 -14.98 -30.07
C GLU A 375 -1.16 -14.85 -29.62
N CYS A 376 -1.44 -13.97 -28.66
CA CYS A 376 -2.81 -13.75 -28.21
C CYS A 376 -3.68 -13.02 -29.22
N SER A 377 -3.11 -12.18 -30.08
CA SER A 377 -3.88 -11.54 -31.17
C SER A 377 -4.27 -12.51 -32.26
N ALA A 378 -3.55 -13.63 -32.42
CA ALA A 378 -3.88 -14.70 -33.35
C ALA A 378 -4.88 -15.72 -32.77
N ASP A 379 -5.26 -15.59 -31.51
CA ASP A 379 -6.18 -16.51 -30.82
C ASP A 379 -7.62 -16.36 -31.32
N GLU A 380 -8.34 -17.46 -31.44
CA GLU A 380 -9.70 -17.52 -32.02
C GLU A 380 -10.77 -16.74 -31.24
N ASP A 381 -10.55 -16.51 -29.93
CA ASP A 381 -11.45 -15.74 -29.07
C ASP A 381 -11.15 -14.23 -29.11
N ILE A 382 -10.12 -13.79 -29.85
CA ILE A 382 -9.70 -12.39 -29.98
C ILE A 382 -9.96 -11.93 -31.40
N ASP A 383 -10.87 -10.99 -31.58
CA ASP A 383 -11.34 -10.49 -32.87
C ASP A 383 -10.54 -9.28 -33.40
N ARG A 384 -9.46 -8.87 -32.70
CA ARG A 384 -8.66 -7.69 -33.01
C ARG A 384 -7.20 -7.86 -32.62
N GLN A 385 -6.36 -6.98 -33.16
CA GLN A 385 -4.99 -6.85 -32.71
C GLN A 385 -4.95 -6.27 -31.28
N LEU A 386 -4.28 -6.95 -30.36
CA LEU A 386 -4.05 -6.45 -29.02
C LEU A 386 -2.95 -5.38 -29.02
N THR A 387 -3.04 -4.46 -28.09
CA THR A 387 -1.91 -3.59 -27.75
C THR A 387 -0.91 -4.32 -26.86
N ARG A 388 0.32 -3.82 -26.79
CA ARG A 388 1.36 -4.34 -25.87
C ARG A 388 0.89 -4.30 -24.41
N ASP A 389 0.21 -3.22 -24.00
CA ASP A 389 -0.31 -3.04 -22.66
C ASP A 389 -1.42 -4.04 -22.30
N GLU A 390 -2.30 -4.34 -23.25
CA GLU A 390 -3.33 -5.36 -23.03
C GLU A 390 -2.71 -6.75 -22.87
N ALA A 391 -1.69 -7.08 -23.66
CA ALA A 391 -0.94 -8.32 -23.51
C ALA A 391 -0.23 -8.39 -22.14
N LYS A 392 0.43 -7.30 -21.71
CA LYS A 392 1.03 -7.17 -20.38
C LYS A 392 0.00 -7.39 -19.27
N LYS A 393 -1.14 -6.70 -19.34
CA LYS A 393 -2.24 -6.84 -18.36
C LYS A 393 -2.82 -8.25 -18.35
N GLY A 394 -2.99 -8.86 -19.52
CA GLY A 394 -3.43 -10.24 -19.67
C GLY A 394 -2.47 -11.23 -19.00
N LEU A 395 -1.16 -11.06 -19.24
CA LEU A 395 -0.12 -11.89 -18.61
C LEU A 395 -0.12 -11.73 -17.09
N LEU A 396 -0.12 -10.50 -16.57
CA LEU A 396 -0.17 -10.26 -15.14
C LEU A 396 -1.46 -10.82 -14.52
N SER A 397 -2.62 -10.60 -15.15
CA SER A 397 -3.88 -11.17 -14.70
C SER A 397 -3.80 -12.70 -14.64
N PHE A 398 -3.22 -13.36 -15.63
CA PHE A 398 -3.03 -14.79 -15.61
C PHE A 398 -2.10 -15.25 -14.47
N LEU A 399 -0.98 -14.56 -14.24
CA LEU A 399 -0.03 -14.92 -13.20
C LEU A 399 -0.61 -14.74 -11.78
N PHE A 400 -1.41 -13.70 -11.53
CA PHE A 400 -1.87 -13.35 -10.19
C PHE A 400 -3.28 -13.85 -9.82
N SER A 401 -4.10 -14.26 -10.79
CA SER A 401 -5.50 -14.64 -10.56
C SER A 401 -5.71 -16.16 -10.45
N PRO A 402 -6.88 -16.65 -10.00
CA PRO A 402 -7.21 -18.07 -9.95
C PRO A 402 -7.09 -18.75 -11.31
N LEU A 403 -6.77 -20.06 -11.32
CA LEU A 403 -6.65 -20.87 -12.55
C LEU A 403 -7.98 -21.03 -13.28
N TYR A 404 -9.07 -21.13 -12.51
CA TYR A 404 -10.42 -21.31 -13.06
C TYR A 404 -11.10 -19.96 -13.17
N PHE A 405 -11.52 -19.60 -14.38
CA PHE A 405 -12.22 -18.35 -14.69
C PHE A 405 -13.08 -18.53 -15.95
N ASP A 406 -13.97 -17.59 -16.17
CA ASP A 406 -14.83 -17.59 -17.35
C ASP A 406 -14.09 -16.93 -18.54
N THR A 407 -13.60 -17.75 -19.47
CA THR A 407 -12.83 -17.26 -20.64
C THR A 407 -13.67 -16.34 -21.54
N LYS A 408 -15.00 -16.46 -21.55
CA LYS A 408 -15.86 -15.53 -22.30
C LYS A 408 -15.90 -14.13 -21.69
N ARG A 409 -15.72 -14.03 -20.39
CA ARG A 409 -15.66 -12.72 -19.69
C ARG A 409 -14.25 -12.14 -19.68
N GLU A 410 -13.24 -12.97 -19.74
CA GLU A 410 -11.83 -12.61 -19.70
C GLU A 410 -11.08 -13.20 -20.91
N PRO A 411 -11.43 -12.83 -22.16
CA PRO A 411 -10.90 -13.48 -23.35
C PRO A 411 -9.37 -13.34 -23.50
N ILE A 412 -8.81 -12.17 -23.21
CA ILE A 412 -7.35 -11.93 -23.28
C ILE A 412 -6.60 -12.86 -22.31
N ARG A 413 -7.09 -13.01 -21.08
CA ARG A 413 -6.50 -13.94 -20.10
C ARG A 413 -6.63 -15.40 -20.56
N GLY A 414 -7.72 -15.75 -21.24
CA GLY A 414 -7.93 -17.06 -21.87
C GLY A 414 -6.90 -17.32 -22.97
N ALA A 415 -6.69 -16.35 -23.85
CA ALA A 415 -5.66 -16.42 -24.90
C ALA A 415 -4.25 -16.56 -24.30
N VAL A 416 -3.90 -15.80 -23.28
CA VAL A 416 -2.62 -15.96 -22.54
C VAL A 416 -2.48 -17.34 -21.96
N GLN A 417 -3.53 -17.92 -21.37
CA GLN A 417 -3.48 -19.28 -20.83
C GLN A 417 -3.21 -20.31 -21.94
N ARG A 418 -3.86 -20.18 -23.11
CA ARG A 418 -3.64 -21.08 -24.25
C ARG A 418 -2.22 -20.93 -24.79
N CYS A 419 -1.73 -19.70 -24.93
CA CYS A 419 -0.36 -19.41 -25.35
C CYS A 419 0.67 -20.09 -24.42
N TRP A 420 0.51 -20.00 -23.08
CA TRP A 420 1.36 -20.72 -22.14
C TRP A 420 1.32 -22.24 -22.34
N ARG A 421 0.12 -22.82 -22.56
CA ARG A 421 -0.04 -24.26 -22.78
C ARG A 421 0.60 -24.76 -24.06
N GLU A 422 0.60 -23.94 -25.10
CA GLU A 422 1.16 -24.26 -26.42
C GLU A 422 2.68 -24.12 -26.44
N HIS A 423 3.18 -22.98 -25.98
CA HIS A 423 4.59 -22.63 -26.12
C HIS A 423 5.48 -23.06 -24.96
N PHE A 424 4.91 -23.20 -23.76
CA PHE A 424 5.63 -23.54 -22.51
C PHE A 424 4.85 -24.58 -21.67
N PRO A 425 4.50 -25.74 -22.23
CA PRO A 425 3.57 -26.71 -21.59
C PRO A 425 4.08 -27.24 -20.25
N ASN A 426 5.39 -27.47 -20.08
CA ASN A 426 5.92 -27.98 -18.83
C ASN A 426 6.00 -26.87 -17.76
N LEU A 427 6.37 -25.65 -18.11
CA LEU A 427 6.31 -24.50 -17.21
C LEU A 427 4.86 -24.17 -16.84
N TYR A 428 3.92 -24.27 -17.78
CA TYR A 428 2.48 -24.12 -17.49
C TYR A 428 2.00 -25.15 -16.47
N ASN A 429 2.38 -26.42 -16.61
CA ASN A 429 2.02 -27.48 -15.66
C ASN A 429 2.63 -27.23 -14.28
N CYS A 430 3.86 -26.68 -14.23
CA CYS A 430 4.48 -26.24 -12.98
C CYS A 430 3.65 -25.12 -12.31
N MET A 431 3.30 -24.07 -13.05
CA MET A 431 2.42 -22.99 -12.52
C MET A 431 1.07 -23.55 -12.05
N TRP A 432 0.49 -24.47 -12.81
CA TRP A 432 -0.76 -25.11 -12.43
C TRP A 432 -0.65 -25.83 -11.09
N SER A 433 0.38 -26.66 -10.92
CA SER A 433 0.67 -27.37 -9.67
C SER A 433 0.85 -26.43 -8.49
N LEU A 434 1.58 -25.30 -8.69
CA LEU A 434 1.78 -24.27 -7.68
C LEU A 434 0.44 -23.64 -7.24
N LYS A 435 -0.45 -23.36 -8.19
CA LYS A 435 -1.72 -22.65 -7.97
C LYS A 435 -2.88 -23.56 -7.55
N GLU A 436 -2.78 -24.88 -7.71
CA GLU A 436 -3.85 -25.83 -7.41
C GLU A 436 -4.30 -25.76 -5.93
N HIS A 437 -3.36 -25.63 -5.01
CA HIS A 437 -3.64 -25.55 -3.58
C HIS A 437 -3.90 -24.13 -3.07
N CYS A 438 -3.29 -23.14 -3.69
CA CYS A 438 -3.49 -21.72 -3.40
C CYS A 438 -3.26 -20.92 -4.68
N HIS A 439 -4.31 -20.31 -5.21
CA HIS A 439 -4.21 -19.56 -6.47
C HIS A 439 -3.14 -18.44 -6.44
N ALA A 440 -2.85 -17.91 -5.27
CA ALA A 440 -1.87 -16.85 -5.08
C ALA A 440 -0.44 -17.37 -4.79
N ALA A 441 -0.22 -18.70 -4.73
CA ALA A 441 1.09 -19.26 -4.35
C ALA A 441 2.23 -18.80 -5.27
N LEU A 442 1.99 -18.80 -6.59
CA LEU A 442 2.97 -18.31 -7.56
C LEU A 442 3.32 -16.83 -7.31
N ALA A 443 2.32 -15.99 -7.11
CA ALA A 443 2.50 -14.58 -6.82
C ALA A 443 3.30 -14.37 -5.53
N TYR A 444 3.02 -15.15 -4.50
CA TYR A 444 3.74 -15.07 -3.23
C TYR A 444 5.22 -15.45 -3.36
N GLU A 445 5.53 -16.50 -4.12
CA GLU A 445 6.93 -16.88 -4.36
C GLU A 445 7.67 -15.81 -5.18
N MET A 446 7.03 -15.25 -6.21
CA MET A 446 7.61 -14.14 -6.97
C MET A 446 7.87 -12.92 -6.07
N GLN A 447 6.90 -12.54 -5.23
CA GLN A 447 7.04 -11.41 -4.32
C GLN A 447 8.14 -11.62 -3.27
N LYS A 448 8.30 -12.84 -2.75
CA LYS A 448 9.40 -13.17 -1.83
C LYS A 448 10.77 -13.03 -2.49
N ILE A 449 10.91 -13.51 -3.74
CA ILE A 449 12.14 -13.40 -4.50
C ILE A 449 12.46 -11.93 -4.77
N GLU A 450 11.48 -11.16 -5.23
CA GLU A 450 11.60 -9.72 -5.47
C GLU A 450 12.03 -8.99 -4.19
N SER A 451 11.38 -9.30 -3.07
CA SER A 451 11.70 -8.68 -1.79
C SER A 451 13.09 -9.04 -1.28
N SER A 452 13.47 -10.33 -1.39
CA SER A 452 14.83 -10.79 -1.03
C SER A 452 15.89 -10.14 -1.92
N PHE A 453 15.64 -10.00 -3.22
CA PHE A 453 16.51 -9.26 -4.13
C PHE A 453 16.73 -7.82 -3.65
N VAL A 454 15.67 -7.10 -3.34
CA VAL A 454 15.76 -5.70 -2.89
C VAL A 454 16.44 -5.59 -1.53
N PHE A 455 15.97 -6.35 -0.52
CA PHE A 455 16.38 -6.13 0.87
C PHE A 455 17.61 -6.92 1.31
N ASP A 456 17.85 -8.09 0.72
CA ASP A 456 19.00 -8.94 1.12
C ASP A 456 20.22 -8.72 0.23
N GLN A 457 20.06 -8.16 -1.00
CA GLN A 457 21.16 -7.98 -1.95
C GLN A 457 21.42 -6.50 -2.23
N VAL A 458 20.42 -5.75 -2.68
CA VAL A 458 20.62 -4.38 -3.20
C VAL A 458 20.75 -3.35 -2.08
N CYS A 459 19.81 -3.32 -1.13
CA CYS A 459 19.83 -2.31 -0.07
C CYS A 459 21.10 -2.30 0.79
N PRO A 460 21.69 -3.46 1.18
CA PRO A 460 22.95 -3.49 1.90
C PRO A 460 24.10 -2.83 1.12
N ARG A 461 24.18 -3.08 -0.18
CA ARG A 461 25.18 -2.47 -1.04
C ARG A 461 25.00 -0.96 -1.19
N ILE A 462 23.77 -0.48 -1.31
CA ILE A 462 23.51 0.97 -1.32
C ILE A 462 24.02 1.63 -0.04
N ILE A 463 23.75 1.03 1.12
CA ILE A 463 24.21 1.54 2.41
C ILE A 463 25.75 1.54 2.48
N GLU A 464 26.41 0.47 2.03
CA GLU A 464 27.86 0.28 2.17
C GLU A 464 28.65 1.05 1.08
N GLU A 465 28.23 0.96 -0.19
CA GLU A 465 29.00 1.45 -1.34
C GLU A 465 28.64 2.89 -1.72
N VAL A 466 27.35 3.28 -1.56
CA VAL A 466 26.85 4.62 -1.97
C VAL A 466 26.71 5.54 -0.79
N GLY A 467 26.21 5.04 0.34
CA GLY A 467 25.99 5.81 1.56
C GLY A 467 24.92 6.89 1.43
N CYS A 468 23.97 6.75 0.50
CA CYS A 468 22.86 7.66 0.31
C CYS A 468 21.57 7.13 0.96
N HIS A 469 20.63 8.04 1.27
CA HIS A 469 19.28 7.66 1.70
C HIS A 469 18.47 7.11 0.53
N PHE A 470 17.58 6.16 0.81
CA PHE A 470 16.74 5.51 -0.19
C PHE A 470 15.33 5.21 0.33
N CYS A 471 14.39 5.06 -0.60
CA CYS A 471 13.06 4.56 -0.33
C CYS A 471 12.70 3.47 -1.35
N THR A 472 12.08 2.37 -0.92
CA THR A 472 11.71 1.27 -1.81
C THR A 472 10.24 1.34 -2.21
N VAL A 473 9.95 1.05 -3.47
CA VAL A 473 8.59 0.90 -3.99
C VAL A 473 8.52 -0.39 -4.79
N HIS A 474 8.22 -1.49 -4.09
CA HIS A 474 8.19 -2.85 -4.64
C HIS A 474 9.54 -3.25 -5.26
N ASP A 475 9.61 -3.29 -6.58
CA ASP A 475 10.76 -3.63 -7.42
C ASP A 475 11.61 -2.42 -7.83
N SER A 476 11.29 -1.23 -7.33
CA SER A 476 12.04 -0.01 -7.59
C SER A 476 12.66 0.59 -6.33
N ILE A 477 13.72 1.36 -6.52
CA ILE A 477 14.42 2.10 -5.46
C ILE A 477 14.49 3.58 -5.84
N ILE A 478 14.07 4.43 -4.91
CA ILE A 478 14.10 5.89 -5.07
C ILE A 478 15.27 6.43 -4.27
N VAL A 479 16.11 7.21 -4.92
CA VAL A 479 17.32 7.85 -4.36
C VAL A 479 17.45 9.28 -4.86
N PRO A 480 18.27 10.14 -4.23
CA PRO A 480 18.63 11.43 -4.82
C PRO A 480 19.23 11.24 -6.23
N GLU A 481 18.85 12.09 -7.18
CA GLU A 481 19.19 11.95 -8.62
C GLU A 481 20.67 11.69 -8.86
N GLN A 482 21.54 12.33 -8.09
CA GLN A 482 22.99 12.21 -8.23
C GLN A 482 23.56 10.80 -7.98
N TYR A 483 22.78 9.93 -7.31
CA TYR A 483 23.18 8.55 -7.01
C TYR A 483 22.48 7.50 -7.88
N ALA A 484 21.54 7.92 -8.73
CA ALA A 484 20.70 6.99 -9.48
C ALA A 484 21.49 6.05 -10.41
N ASP A 485 22.50 6.55 -11.11
CA ASP A 485 23.35 5.72 -11.98
C ASP A 485 24.17 4.68 -11.19
N HIS A 486 24.65 5.05 -10.01
CA HIS A 486 25.39 4.11 -9.16
C HIS A 486 24.47 3.01 -8.63
N VAL A 487 23.27 3.38 -8.16
CA VAL A 487 22.26 2.40 -7.71
C VAL A 487 21.79 1.51 -8.85
N ARG A 488 21.63 2.05 -10.05
CA ARG A 488 21.32 1.28 -11.26
C ARG A 488 22.40 0.20 -11.53
N CYS A 489 23.66 0.58 -11.48
CA CYS A 489 24.76 -0.37 -11.66
C CYS A 489 24.71 -1.50 -10.62
N ILE A 490 24.48 -1.17 -9.35
CA ILE A 490 24.36 -2.18 -8.28
C ILE A 490 23.19 -3.13 -8.56
N MET A 491 22.03 -2.59 -8.94
CA MET A 491 20.85 -3.41 -9.23
C MET A 491 21.08 -4.32 -10.43
N ASP A 492 21.68 -3.81 -11.51
CA ASP A 492 21.97 -4.58 -12.73
C ASP A 492 23.01 -5.70 -12.45
N GLU A 493 24.04 -5.41 -11.65
CA GLU A 493 25.00 -6.41 -11.20
C GLU A 493 24.34 -7.52 -10.38
N GLU A 494 23.45 -7.18 -9.45
CA GLU A 494 22.75 -8.17 -8.64
C GLU A 494 21.74 -9.00 -9.45
N LEU A 495 21.07 -8.39 -10.44
CA LEU A 495 20.24 -9.13 -11.40
C LEU A 495 21.08 -10.15 -12.17
N LEU A 496 22.27 -9.75 -12.63
CA LEU A 496 23.20 -10.64 -13.31
C LEU A 496 23.73 -11.76 -12.37
N ASN A 497 24.11 -11.43 -11.14
CA ASN A 497 24.59 -12.40 -10.14
C ASN A 497 23.54 -13.47 -9.83
N GLN A 498 22.26 -13.12 -9.83
CA GLN A 498 21.15 -14.04 -9.63
C GLN A 498 20.65 -14.67 -10.92
N ASP A 499 21.31 -14.39 -12.05
CA ASP A 499 20.95 -14.86 -13.39
C ASP A 499 19.49 -14.53 -13.76
N ILE A 500 19.01 -13.34 -13.35
CA ILE A 500 17.72 -12.78 -13.73
C ILE A 500 17.95 -11.92 -14.98
N PRO A 501 17.42 -12.30 -16.15
CA PRO A 501 17.79 -11.72 -17.44
C PRO A 501 17.00 -10.45 -17.75
N THR A 502 17.16 -9.42 -16.95
CA THR A 502 16.57 -8.10 -17.17
C THR A 502 17.54 -7.01 -16.74
N HIS A 503 17.17 -5.78 -16.90
CA HIS A 503 17.97 -4.61 -16.52
C HIS A 503 17.06 -3.58 -15.84
N THR A 504 17.68 -2.52 -15.33
CA THR A 504 16.96 -1.41 -14.72
C THR A 504 16.96 -0.18 -15.59
N ASP A 505 15.93 0.65 -15.46
CA ASP A 505 15.88 1.99 -16.02
C ASP A 505 15.79 3.03 -14.91
N ILE A 506 16.30 4.23 -15.20
CA ILE A 506 16.17 5.38 -14.31
C ILE A 506 15.02 6.25 -14.82
N GLU A 507 14.06 6.48 -13.93
CA GLU A 507 12.98 7.42 -14.17
C GLU A 507 13.22 8.68 -13.33
N TYR A 508 13.42 9.78 -14.03
CA TYR A 508 13.64 11.11 -13.44
C TYR A 508 12.31 11.84 -13.22
N GLU A 509 12.41 13.10 -12.75
CA GLU A 509 11.27 14.00 -12.62
C GLU A 509 10.41 13.95 -13.88
N TYR A 510 9.10 13.81 -13.68
CA TYR A 510 8.15 13.71 -14.78
C TYR A 510 8.12 15.02 -15.57
N GLU A 511 8.86 15.07 -16.68
CA GLU A 511 8.65 16.08 -17.70
C GLU A 511 7.37 15.72 -18.45
N TYR A 512 6.35 16.52 -18.25
CA TYR A 512 5.06 16.31 -18.89
C TYR A 512 5.17 16.56 -20.40
N GLU A 513 5.37 15.52 -21.18
CA GLU A 513 5.05 15.57 -22.60
C GLU A 513 3.52 15.55 -22.73
N ALA A 514 2.97 16.64 -23.29
CA ALA A 514 1.56 16.77 -23.62
C ALA A 514 1.16 15.75 -24.70
N THR A 515 1.06 14.49 -24.33
CA THR A 515 0.50 13.45 -25.18
C THR A 515 -1.02 13.56 -25.17
N LEU A 516 -1.60 13.51 -26.37
CA LEU A 516 -3.05 13.55 -26.60
C LEU A 516 -3.80 12.58 -25.67
N PRO A 517 -5.01 12.91 -25.20
CA PRO A 517 -5.73 12.12 -24.22
C PRO A 517 -5.96 10.69 -24.73
N GLU A 518 -5.41 9.72 -24.02
CA GLU A 518 -5.77 8.33 -24.19
C GLU A 518 -7.23 8.12 -23.76
N ARG A 519 -7.88 7.18 -24.42
CA ARG A 519 -9.32 6.93 -24.40
C ARG A 519 -9.90 6.68 -22.99
N PRO A 520 -11.24 6.80 -22.80
CA PRO A 520 -11.95 6.68 -21.51
C PRO A 520 -11.72 5.38 -20.73
N ASP A 521 -11.14 4.37 -21.36
CA ASP A 521 -10.91 3.04 -20.78
C ASP A 521 -9.82 3.02 -19.69
N GLN A 522 -8.94 4.04 -19.65
CA GLN A 522 -7.88 4.15 -18.63
C GLN A 522 -8.44 4.37 -17.22
N LEU A 523 -9.59 5.04 -17.10
CA LEU A 523 -10.27 5.24 -15.82
C LEU A 523 -10.72 3.92 -15.17
N PHE A 524 -11.06 2.91 -15.99
CA PHE A 524 -11.50 1.62 -15.49
C PHE A 524 -10.33 0.76 -14.96
N ILE A 525 -9.15 0.96 -15.51
CA ILE A 525 -7.95 0.19 -15.17
C ILE A 525 -7.31 0.70 -13.89
N ASP A 526 -7.19 2.02 -13.75
CA ASP A 526 -6.72 2.65 -12.50
C ASP A 526 -7.64 2.29 -11.33
N GLU A 527 -8.93 2.09 -11.60
CA GLU A 527 -9.91 1.64 -10.61
C GLU A 527 -9.72 0.16 -10.22
N MET A 528 -9.32 -0.69 -11.15
CA MET A 528 -9.00 -2.10 -10.86
C MET A 528 -7.69 -2.24 -10.07
N GLU A 529 -6.66 -1.48 -10.40
CA GLU A 529 -5.40 -1.46 -9.66
C GLU A 529 -5.60 -0.91 -8.24
N SER A 530 -6.39 0.15 -8.07
CA SER A 530 -6.72 0.69 -6.75
C SER A 530 -7.54 -0.28 -5.89
N ARG A 531 -8.39 -1.12 -6.49
CA ARG A 531 -9.15 -2.16 -5.78
C ARG A 531 -8.29 -3.35 -5.34
N HIS A 532 -7.21 -3.65 -6.07
CA HIS A 532 -6.27 -4.72 -5.68
C HIS A 532 -5.25 -4.25 -4.63
N CYS A 533 -5.00 -2.95 -4.56
CA CYS A 533 -4.14 -2.31 -3.56
C CYS A 533 -4.90 -1.79 -2.33
N GLN A 534 -6.20 -2.06 -2.17
CA GLN A 534 -6.84 -1.76 -0.89
C GLN A 534 -6.18 -2.61 0.19
N PRO A 535 -5.61 -2.00 1.23
CA PRO A 535 -5.14 -2.76 2.38
C PRO A 535 -6.36 -3.49 2.93
N VAL A 536 -6.38 -4.78 2.81
CA VAL A 536 -7.26 -5.61 3.63
C VAL A 536 -6.95 -5.21 5.06
N ASP A 537 -7.91 -4.64 5.74
CA ASP A 537 -7.77 -4.16 7.12
C ASP A 537 -7.46 -5.37 8.01
N PHE A 538 -6.17 -5.72 8.13
CA PHE A 538 -5.64 -6.86 8.88
C PHE A 538 -5.59 -6.61 10.40
N ASN A 539 -6.29 -5.57 10.88
CA ASN A 539 -6.51 -5.36 12.31
C ASN A 539 -7.78 -6.05 12.84
N ALA A 540 -8.32 -7.03 12.12
CA ALA A 540 -9.40 -7.90 12.59
C ALA A 540 -8.89 -9.34 12.74
N ALA A 541 -7.94 -9.55 13.65
CA ALA A 541 -7.62 -10.82 14.30
C ALA A 541 -7.20 -10.54 15.75
#